data_f0c1ccbbfe7b08e763238c7bf70ad87f
#
_entry.id   f0c1ccbbfe7b08e763238c7bf70ad87f
#
_cell.length_a   1.000
_cell.length_b   1.000
_cell.length_c   1.000
_cell.angle_alpha   90.00
_cell.angle_beta   90.00
_cell.angle_gamma   90.00
#
_symmetry.space_group_name_H-M   'P 1'
#
loop_
_entity.id
_entity.type
_entity.pdbx_description
1 polymer ?
#
loop_
_entity_poly.entity_id
_entity_poly.type
_entity_poly.pdbx_seq_one_letter_code
_entity_poly.pdbx_strand_id
1 'polypeptide(L)'
;MSEALPRDTTTRALTLALLVAFVCGLLVSAVAVGLRPIQRANVEAERIAQLQLVLNALSAIGRVQSIDGLEQRMVELASGRFDDSIDATRFNAERAAASSATGTAIPPDLDLAGLKRRALHAQVYLVRDAAGRIELIILPVSGRGYQSTLHAWLVMDGDTRTVRALKFYQHGETPGVGARDRKSVV
;
A
#
# COMPACT_ATOMS: atom_id res chain seq x y z
N MET A 1 61.60 21.27 -9.40
CA MET A 1 61.70 19.80 -9.56
C MET A 1 60.36 19.23 -9.17
N SER A 2 59.56 18.87 -10.17
CA SER A 2 58.23 18.30 -9.98
C SER A 2 58.39 16.77 -10.05
N GLU A 3 58.36 16.12 -8.89
CA GLU A 3 58.42 14.66 -8.81
C GLU A 3 57.08 14.08 -9.33
N ALA A 4 57.13 13.52 -10.52
CA ALA A 4 56.03 12.77 -11.08
C ALA A 4 55.86 11.49 -10.27
N LEU A 5 54.78 11.41 -9.51
CA LEU A 5 54.35 10.18 -8.81
C LEU A 5 54.30 9.01 -9.83
N PRO A 6 54.88 7.86 -9.51
CA PRO A 6 54.95 6.74 -10.45
C PRO A 6 53.52 6.28 -10.81
N ARG A 7 53.23 6.22 -12.12
CA ARG A 7 51.92 5.83 -12.71
C ARG A 7 51.39 4.51 -12.16
N ASP A 8 52.21 3.61 -11.70
CA ASP A 8 51.83 2.32 -11.11
C ASP A 8 51.10 2.48 -9.76
N THR A 9 51.43 3.52 -8.97
CA THR A 9 50.82 3.74 -7.66
C THR A 9 49.39 4.26 -7.77
N THR A 10 49.14 5.14 -8.74
CA THR A 10 47.77 5.67 -9.01
C THR A 10 46.84 4.60 -9.59
N THR A 11 47.32 3.75 -10.46
CA THR A 11 46.55 2.64 -11.02
C THR A 11 46.18 1.63 -9.94
N ARG A 12 47.12 1.26 -9.08
CA ARG A 12 46.85 0.37 -7.94
C ARG A 12 45.87 0.97 -6.94
N ALA A 13 45.97 2.26 -6.63
CA ALA A 13 45.06 2.93 -5.76
C ALA A 13 43.62 2.96 -6.31
N LEU A 14 43.46 3.24 -7.62
CA LEU A 14 42.20 3.22 -8.32
C LEU A 14 41.57 1.83 -8.38
N THR A 15 42.35 0.79 -8.68
CA THR A 15 41.84 -0.59 -8.67
C THR A 15 41.43 -1.06 -7.31
N LEU A 16 42.18 -0.71 -6.26
CA LEU A 16 41.81 -1.03 -4.88
C LEU A 16 40.50 -0.33 -4.47
N ALA A 17 40.39 0.98 -4.76
CA ALA A 17 39.19 1.74 -4.46
C ALA A 17 37.97 1.19 -5.20
N LEU A 18 38.09 0.81 -6.46
CA LEU A 18 37.02 0.21 -7.25
C LEU A 18 36.61 -1.16 -6.69
N LEU A 19 37.59 -1.97 -6.29
CA LEU A 19 37.31 -3.29 -5.68
C LEU A 19 36.58 -3.15 -4.35
N VAL A 20 37.02 -2.24 -3.49
CA VAL A 20 36.33 -1.98 -2.19
C VAL A 20 34.90 -1.47 -2.44
N ALA A 21 34.72 -0.51 -3.36
CA ALA A 21 33.39 0.00 -3.69
C ALA A 21 32.47 -1.11 -4.23
N PHE A 22 33.01 -1.99 -5.08
CA PHE A 22 32.26 -3.11 -5.63
C PHE A 22 31.85 -4.13 -4.56
N VAL A 23 32.76 -4.51 -3.67
CA VAL A 23 32.47 -5.43 -2.55
C VAL A 23 31.44 -4.83 -1.61
N CYS A 24 31.59 -3.56 -1.22
CA CYS A 24 30.61 -2.87 -0.38
C CYS A 24 29.23 -2.80 -1.06
N GLY A 25 29.18 -2.49 -2.36
CA GLY A 25 27.95 -2.45 -3.15
C GLY A 25 27.26 -3.82 -3.21
N LEU A 26 28.02 -4.90 -3.41
CA LEU A 26 27.49 -6.25 -3.37
C LEU A 26 26.91 -6.63 -1.98
N LEU A 27 27.61 -6.31 -0.91
CA LEU A 27 27.14 -6.60 0.45
C LEU A 27 25.84 -5.85 0.76
N VAL A 28 25.78 -4.55 0.47
CA VAL A 28 24.57 -3.76 0.67
C VAL A 28 23.41 -4.30 -0.17
N SER A 29 23.67 -4.64 -1.44
CA SER A 29 22.65 -5.20 -2.32
C SER A 29 22.15 -6.56 -1.84
N ALA A 30 23.03 -7.44 -1.39
CA ALA A 30 22.65 -8.75 -0.86
C ALA A 30 21.77 -8.63 0.39
N VAL A 31 22.15 -7.76 1.33
CA VAL A 31 21.34 -7.47 2.53
C VAL A 31 19.99 -6.88 2.15
N ALA A 32 19.95 -5.89 1.27
CA ALA A 32 18.72 -5.25 0.82
C ALA A 32 17.76 -6.24 0.15
N VAL A 33 18.27 -7.14 -0.70
CA VAL A 33 17.46 -8.18 -1.35
C VAL A 33 16.97 -9.22 -0.33
N GLY A 34 17.83 -9.64 0.60
CA GLY A 34 17.49 -10.61 1.65
C GLY A 34 16.43 -10.09 2.63
N LEU A 35 16.41 -8.78 2.92
CA LEU A 35 15.43 -8.18 3.82
C LEU A 35 14.07 -7.88 3.17
N ARG A 36 13.98 -7.83 1.86
CA ARG A 36 12.72 -7.53 1.13
C ARG A 36 11.52 -8.37 1.55
N PRO A 37 11.61 -9.72 1.70
CA PRO A 37 10.45 -10.52 2.11
C PRO A 37 9.98 -10.18 3.51
N ILE A 38 10.91 -9.93 4.45
CA ILE A 38 10.59 -9.56 5.84
C ILE A 38 9.91 -8.19 5.89
N GLN A 39 10.43 -7.21 5.14
CA GLN A 39 9.81 -5.88 5.05
C GLN A 39 8.39 -5.95 4.49
N ARG A 40 8.16 -6.78 3.46
CA ARG A 40 6.81 -6.96 2.89
C ARG A 40 5.84 -7.60 3.88
N ALA A 41 6.28 -8.60 4.62
CA ALA A 41 5.46 -9.23 5.65
C ALA A 41 5.10 -8.25 6.78
N ASN A 42 6.05 -7.43 7.21
CA ASN A 42 5.81 -6.42 8.24
C ASN A 42 4.81 -5.34 7.78
N VAL A 43 4.93 -4.85 6.53
CA VAL A 43 3.98 -3.87 5.96
C VAL A 43 2.56 -4.45 5.88
N GLU A 44 2.42 -5.71 5.48
CA GLU A 44 1.10 -6.35 5.44
C GLU A 44 0.51 -6.58 6.84
N ALA A 45 1.34 -6.99 7.80
CA ALA A 45 0.92 -7.14 9.19
C ALA A 45 0.49 -5.79 9.80
N GLU A 46 1.21 -4.71 9.52
CA GLU A 46 0.86 -3.36 9.96
C GLU A 46 -0.47 -2.91 9.33
N ARG A 47 -0.68 -3.18 8.05
CA ARG A 47 -1.93 -2.89 7.33
C ARG A 47 -3.14 -3.56 7.99
N ILE A 48 -3.01 -4.85 8.33
CA ILE A 48 -4.07 -5.62 9.01
C ILE A 48 -4.31 -5.07 10.41
N ALA A 49 -3.25 -4.76 11.17
CA ALA A 49 -3.36 -4.17 12.49
C ALA A 49 -4.09 -2.81 12.47
N GLN A 50 -3.81 -1.97 11.49
CA GLN A 50 -4.50 -0.69 11.30
C GLN A 50 -5.98 -0.89 10.97
N LEU A 51 -6.31 -1.90 10.16
CA LEU A 51 -7.70 -2.26 9.88
C LEU A 51 -8.45 -2.70 11.15
N GLN A 52 -7.81 -3.53 11.97
CA GLN A 52 -8.38 -3.97 13.26
C GLN A 52 -8.62 -2.80 14.21
N LEU A 53 -7.71 -1.81 14.25
CA LEU A 53 -7.92 -0.61 15.07
C LEU A 53 -9.15 0.19 14.63
N VAL A 54 -9.37 0.32 13.31
CA VAL A 54 -10.57 0.99 12.77
C VAL A 54 -11.84 0.24 13.17
N LEU A 55 -11.85 -1.09 13.00
CA LEU A 55 -12.97 -1.93 13.37
C LEU A 55 -13.28 -1.85 14.88
N ASN A 56 -12.26 -1.93 15.72
CA ASN A 56 -12.41 -1.81 17.17
C ASN A 56 -12.95 -0.43 17.58
N ALA A 57 -12.51 0.64 16.93
CA ALA A 57 -13.03 1.98 17.18
C ALA A 57 -14.51 2.10 16.82
N LEU A 58 -14.93 1.51 15.69
CA LEU A 58 -16.35 1.47 15.28
C LEU A 58 -17.21 0.64 16.23
N SER A 59 -16.68 -0.48 16.74
CA SER A 59 -17.38 -1.31 17.74
C SER A 59 -17.54 -0.58 19.07
N ALA A 60 -16.51 0.14 19.51
CA ALA A 60 -16.55 0.90 20.78
C ALA A 60 -17.62 2.01 20.77
N ILE A 61 -18.01 2.50 19.58
CA ILE A 61 -19.08 3.50 19.42
C ILE A 61 -20.47 2.81 19.30
N GLY A 62 -20.55 1.50 19.50
CA GLY A 62 -21.80 0.74 19.43
C GLY A 62 -22.39 0.59 18.01
N ARG A 63 -21.56 0.84 16.99
CA ARG A 63 -22.00 0.85 15.57
C ARG A 63 -21.79 -0.48 14.85
N VAL A 64 -21.02 -1.40 15.45
CA VAL A 64 -20.80 -2.76 14.95
C VAL A 64 -20.96 -3.71 16.12
N GLN A 65 -21.85 -4.69 16.00
CA GLN A 65 -22.14 -5.63 17.10
C GLN A 65 -21.18 -6.83 17.15
N SER A 66 -20.49 -7.13 16.06
CA SER A 66 -19.52 -8.24 16.00
C SER A 66 -18.48 -8.00 14.90
N ILE A 67 -17.21 -8.22 15.25
CA ILE A 67 -16.08 -8.13 14.33
C ILE A 67 -15.71 -9.52 13.77
N ASP A 68 -16.33 -10.59 14.29
CA ASP A 68 -15.95 -11.97 13.99
C ASP A 68 -16.24 -12.43 12.55
N GLY A 69 -16.77 -11.56 11.70
CA GLY A 69 -17.19 -11.88 10.34
C GLY A 69 -16.59 -10.97 9.26
N LEU A 70 -15.34 -10.52 9.39
CA LEU A 70 -14.70 -9.76 8.31
C LEU A 70 -14.50 -10.64 7.08
N GLU A 71 -15.39 -10.53 6.11
CA GLU A 71 -15.34 -11.26 4.85
C GLU A 71 -14.52 -10.46 3.84
N GLN A 72 -13.43 -11.04 3.36
CA GLN A 72 -12.58 -10.44 2.34
C GLN A 72 -12.98 -10.99 0.95
N ARG A 73 -13.36 -10.09 0.04
CA ARG A 73 -13.80 -10.47 -1.30
C ARG A 73 -13.08 -9.67 -2.38
N MET A 74 -13.00 -10.25 -3.57
CA MET A 74 -12.56 -9.54 -4.76
C MET A 74 -13.78 -9.07 -5.57
N VAL A 75 -13.68 -7.87 -6.15
CA VAL A 75 -14.70 -7.28 -7.01
C VAL A 75 -14.07 -6.92 -8.34
N GLU A 76 -14.67 -7.37 -9.43
CA GLU A 76 -14.32 -6.89 -10.77
C GLU A 76 -14.91 -5.49 -10.96
N LEU A 77 -14.07 -4.49 -11.20
CA LEU A 77 -14.49 -3.08 -11.26
C LEU A 77 -15.32 -2.73 -12.51
N ALA A 78 -15.25 -3.56 -13.56
CA ALA A 78 -16.03 -3.34 -14.77
C ALA A 78 -17.50 -3.76 -14.61
N SER A 79 -17.74 -4.89 -13.96
CA SER A 79 -19.09 -5.48 -13.79
C SER A 79 -19.69 -5.20 -12.41
N GLY A 80 -18.88 -4.85 -11.41
CA GLY A 80 -19.28 -4.73 -10.01
C GLY A 80 -19.58 -6.08 -9.34
N ARG A 81 -19.21 -7.19 -9.95
CA ARG A 81 -19.47 -8.54 -9.43
C ARG A 81 -18.32 -9.04 -8.58
N PHE A 82 -18.64 -9.89 -7.62
CA PHE A 82 -17.62 -10.63 -6.88
C PHE A 82 -16.95 -11.66 -7.79
N ASP A 83 -15.63 -11.75 -7.68
CA ASP A 83 -14.80 -12.73 -8.39
C ASP A 83 -14.03 -13.57 -7.38
N ASP A 84 -14.53 -14.77 -7.12
CA ASP A 84 -13.94 -15.71 -6.17
C ASP A 84 -12.78 -16.53 -6.77
N SER A 85 -12.45 -16.33 -8.04
CA SER A 85 -11.31 -16.99 -8.70
C SER A 85 -9.96 -16.42 -8.25
N ILE A 86 -9.97 -15.19 -7.71
CA ILE A 86 -8.77 -14.48 -7.28
C ILE A 86 -8.66 -14.56 -5.76
N ASP A 87 -7.52 -15.06 -5.26
CA ASP A 87 -7.22 -15.08 -3.83
C ASP A 87 -7.04 -13.65 -3.30
N ALA A 88 -8.05 -13.16 -2.59
CA ALA A 88 -8.07 -11.83 -2.03
C ALA A 88 -6.94 -11.60 -1.01
N THR A 89 -6.46 -12.65 -0.32
CA THR A 89 -5.40 -12.54 0.70
C THR A 89 -4.02 -12.29 0.08
N ARG A 90 -3.82 -12.70 -1.17
CA ARG A 90 -2.56 -12.56 -1.91
C ARG A 90 -2.59 -11.41 -2.93
N PHE A 91 -3.72 -10.75 -3.06
CA PHE A 91 -3.89 -9.69 -4.05
C PHE A 91 -3.10 -8.45 -3.67
N ASN A 92 -2.38 -7.91 -4.63
CA ASN A 92 -1.66 -6.63 -4.49
C ASN A 92 -2.12 -5.67 -5.60
N ALA A 93 -2.89 -4.65 -5.20
CA ALA A 93 -3.51 -3.71 -6.12
C ALA A 93 -2.49 -2.90 -6.95
N GLU A 94 -1.35 -2.51 -6.36
CA GLU A 94 -0.31 -1.74 -7.07
C GLU A 94 0.36 -2.59 -8.13
N ARG A 95 0.71 -3.83 -7.81
CA ARG A 95 1.31 -4.77 -8.77
C ARG A 95 0.33 -5.10 -9.88
N ALA A 96 -0.95 -5.32 -9.55
CA ALA A 96 -2.00 -5.57 -10.52
C ALA A 96 -2.22 -4.36 -11.45
N ALA A 97 -2.21 -3.14 -10.92
CA ALA A 97 -2.32 -1.91 -11.71
C ALA A 97 -1.14 -1.68 -12.65
N ALA A 98 0.07 -2.07 -12.24
CA ALA A 98 1.28 -1.95 -13.05
C ALA A 98 1.33 -2.94 -14.23
N SER A 99 0.73 -4.11 -14.06
CA SER A 99 0.68 -5.16 -15.09
C SER A 99 -0.29 -4.78 -16.24
N SER A 100 0.10 -5.07 -17.48
CA SER A 100 -0.77 -4.88 -18.64
C SER A 100 -1.94 -5.87 -18.70
N ALA A 101 -1.78 -7.05 -18.08
CA ALA A 101 -2.83 -8.09 -18.09
C ALA A 101 -3.91 -7.87 -17.03
N THR A 102 -3.56 -7.26 -15.89
CA THR A 102 -4.47 -7.13 -14.73
C THR A 102 -4.76 -5.68 -14.34
N GLY A 103 -4.21 -4.72 -15.08
CA GLY A 103 -4.41 -3.29 -14.87
C GLY A 103 -4.79 -2.55 -16.14
N THR A 104 -5.47 -1.42 -15.96
CA THR A 104 -5.89 -0.53 -17.05
C THR A 104 -5.46 0.90 -16.78
N ALA A 105 -5.28 1.69 -17.83
CA ALA A 105 -5.08 3.12 -17.72
C ALA A 105 -6.38 3.80 -17.29
N ILE A 106 -6.27 4.81 -16.44
CA ILE A 106 -7.39 5.68 -16.08
C ILE A 106 -7.38 6.84 -17.07
N PRO A 107 -8.49 7.15 -17.75
CA PRO A 107 -8.58 8.35 -18.58
C PRO A 107 -8.24 9.60 -17.78
N PRO A 108 -7.45 10.55 -18.34
CA PRO A 108 -6.99 11.72 -17.60
C PRO A 108 -8.10 12.60 -17.00
N ASP A 109 -9.24 12.64 -17.66
CA ASP A 109 -10.46 13.37 -17.23
C ASP A 109 -11.15 12.71 -16.03
N LEU A 110 -10.93 11.40 -15.81
CA LEU A 110 -11.48 10.62 -14.70
C LEU A 110 -10.47 10.36 -13.58
N ASP A 111 -9.19 10.67 -13.79
CA ASP A 111 -8.12 10.41 -12.81
C ASP A 111 -7.97 11.52 -11.77
N LEU A 112 -9.04 11.75 -11.01
CA LEU A 112 -9.03 12.73 -9.92
C LEU A 112 -8.03 12.38 -8.81
N ALA A 113 -7.71 11.12 -8.65
CA ALA A 113 -6.77 10.62 -7.65
C ALA A 113 -5.30 10.67 -8.10
N GLY A 114 -5.03 10.97 -9.37
CA GLY A 114 -3.68 11.08 -9.95
C GLY A 114 -2.89 9.77 -10.01
N LEU A 115 -3.58 8.64 -10.09
CA LEU A 115 -2.97 7.30 -10.05
C LEU A 115 -2.48 6.81 -11.41
N LYS A 116 -2.99 7.39 -12.51
CA LYS A 116 -2.72 7.04 -13.92
C LYS A 116 -3.19 5.64 -14.34
N ARG A 117 -3.09 4.66 -13.47
CA ARG A 117 -3.49 3.27 -13.73
C ARG A 117 -4.20 2.70 -12.51
N ARG A 118 -5.11 1.75 -12.75
CA ARG A 118 -5.77 0.98 -11.68
C ARG A 118 -5.79 -0.51 -12.03
N ALA A 119 -5.91 -1.35 -11.04
CA ALA A 119 -6.19 -2.77 -11.26
C ALA A 119 -7.61 -2.97 -11.83
N LEU A 120 -7.83 -4.07 -12.53
CA LEU A 120 -9.16 -4.47 -13.01
C LEU A 120 -10.05 -4.95 -11.87
N HIS A 121 -9.45 -5.46 -10.78
CA HIS A 121 -10.14 -5.94 -9.59
C HIS A 121 -9.75 -5.11 -8.38
N ALA A 122 -10.66 -4.99 -7.43
CA ALA A 122 -10.43 -4.37 -6.14
C ALA A 122 -10.77 -5.34 -5.01
N GLN A 123 -9.99 -5.25 -3.94
CA GLN A 123 -10.24 -5.94 -2.70
C GLN A 123 -11.24 -5.15 -1.87
N VAL A 124 -12.25 -5.82 -1.31
CA VAL A 124 -13.22 -5.21 -0.41
C VAL A 124 -13.35 -6.07 0.83
N TYR A 125 -13.63 -5.43 1.96
CA TYR A 125 -13.91 -6.11 3.22
C TYR A 125 -15.35 -5.81 3.61
N LEU A 126 -16.08 -6.85 3.95
CA LEU A 126 -17.49 -6.78 4.31
C LEU A 126 -17.66 -7.21 5.77
N VAL A 127 -18.42 -6.44 6.52
CA VAL A 127 -18.91 -6.82 7.84
C VAL A 127 -20.40 -7.08 7.72
N ARG A 128 -20.84 -8.25 8.21
CA ARG A 128 -22.25 -8.63 8.18
C ARG A 128 -22.85 -8.56 9.58
N ASP A 129 -24.13 -8.20 9.63
CA ASP A 129 -24.91 -8.29 10.86
C ASP A 129 -25.30 -9.76 11.17
N ALA A 130 -25.91 -9.97 12.33
CA ALA A 130 -26.39 -11.30 12.74
C ALA A 130 -27.43 -11.92 11.79
N ALA A 131 -28.08 -11.11 10.96
CA ALA A 131 -29.03 -11.55 9.94
C ALA A 131 -28.37 -11.81 8.57
N GLY A 132 -27.01 -11.70 8.47
CA GLY A 132 -26.24 -11.93 7.25
C GLY A 132 -26.26 -10.76 6.27
N ARG A 133 -26.86 -9.62 6.60
CA ARG A 133 -26.89 -8.42 5.75
C ARG A 133 -25.59 -7.65 5.89
N ILE A 134 -25.14 -7.01 4.81
CA ILE A 134 -23.94 -6.16 4.84
C ILE A 134 -24.24 -4.94 5.70
N GLU A 135 -23.53 -4.82 6.81
CA GLU A 135 -23.61 -3.69 7.73
C GLU A 135 -22.58 -2.62 7.38
N LEU A 136 -21.33 -3.03 7.12
CA LEU A 136 -20.26 -2.14 6.72
C LEU A 136 -19.50 -2.69 5.50
N ILE A 137 -19.02 -1.75 4.70
CA ILE A 137 -18.13 -1.99 3.57
C ILE A 137 -16.86 -1.21 3.83
N ILE A 138 -15.70 -1.89 3.79
CA ILE A 138 -14.40 -1.26 3.98
C ILE A 138 -13.60 -1.40 2.71
N LEU A 139 -13.19 -0.26 2.16
CA LEU A 139 -12.49 -0.15 0.89
C LEU A 139 -11.07 0.37 1.13
N PRO A 140 -10.03 -0.31 0.64
CA PRO A 140 -8.72 0.27 0.52
C PRO A 140 -8.75 1.30 -0.62
N VAL A 141 -8.51 2.56 -0.30
CA VAL A 141 -8.47 3.65 -1.27
C VAL A 141 -7.08 4.26 -1.33
N SER A 142 -6.71 4.77 -2.49
CA SER A 142 -5.42 5.41 -2.71
C SER A 142 -5.62 6.69 -3.51
N GLY A 143 -4.74 7.67 -3.25
CA GLY A 143 -4.71 8.90 -4.00
C GLY A 143 -3.33 9.54 -3.95
N ARG A 144 -3.04 10.43 -4.89
CA ARG A 144 -1.77 11.15 -4.93
C ARG A 144 -1.74 12.21 -3.84
N GLY A 145 -0.75 12.11 -2.94
CA GLY A 145 -0.41 13.15 -1.99
C GLY A 145 0.56 14.18 -2.58
N TYR A 146 1.19 14.95 -1.71
CA TYR A 146 2.16 15.98 -2.11
C TYR A 146 3.46 15.36 -2.67
N GLN A 147 4.02 14.35 -2.01
CA GLN A 147 5.25 13.67 -2.41
C GLN A 147 5.04 12.19 -2.75
N SER A 148 4.03 11.56 -2.16
CA SER A 148 3.82 10.12 -2.24
C SER A 148 2.35 9.76 -2.52
N THR A 149 2.10 8.49 -2.75
CA THR A 149 0.73 7.96 -2.73
C THR A 149 0.28 7.81 -1.28
N LEU A 150 -0.90 8.33 -0.98
CA LEU A 150 -1.60 8.15 0.29
C LEU A 150 -2.48 6.91 0.19
N HIS A 151 -2.48 6.07 1.21
CA HIS A 151 -3.34 4.91 1.32
C HIS A 151 -4.22 5.03 2.55
N ALA A 152 -5.51 4.77 2.40
CA ALA A 152 -6.48 4.89 3.47
C ALA A 152 -7.52 3.77 3.45
N TRP A 153 -8.13 3.52 4.60
CA TRP A 153 -9.35 2.74 4.73
C TRP A 153 -10.55 3.67 4.69
N LEU A 154 -11.41 3.47 3.71
CA LEU A 154 -12.71 4.13 3.63
C LEU A 154 -13.76 3.15 4.15
N VAL A 155 -14.43 3.53 5.23
CA VAL A 155 -15.51 2.74 5.84
C VAL A 155 -16.84 3.37 5.47
N MET A 156 -17.73 2.56 4.92
CA MET A 156 -19.06 2.97 4.49
C MET A 156 -20.11 2.03 5.10
N ASP A 157 -21.32 2.55 5.28
CA ASP A 157 -22.48 1.71 5.59
C ASP A 157 -22.84 0.79 4.42
N GLY A 158 -23.59 -0.27 4.71
CA GLY A 158 -24.12 -1.16 3.70
C GLY A 158 -25.05 -0.49 2.67
N ASP A 159 -25.47 0.75 2.91
CA ASP A 159 -26.24 1.58 1.96
C ASP A 159 -25.38 2.12 0.80
N THR A 160 -24.05 1.95 0.86
CA THR A 160 -23.04 2.43 -0.11
C THR A 160 -23.02 3.96 -0.32
N ARG A 161 -23.63 4.72 0.58
CA ARG A 161 -23.74 6.19 0.49
C ARG A 161 -23.18 6.91 1.70
N THR A 162 -23.34 6.32 2.89
CA THR A 162 -22.93 6.95 4.13
C THR A 162 -21.49 6.57 4.47
N VAL A 163 -20.60 7.55 4.46
CA VAL A 163 -19.21 7.37 4.90
C VAL A 163 -19.17 7.47 6.42
N ARG A 164 -18.58 6.47 7.09
CA ARG A 164 -18.43 6.41 8.55
C ARG A 164 -17.05 6.84 9.01
N ALA A 165 -16.02 6.46 8.28
CA ALA A 165 -14.67 6.80 8.63
C ALA A 165 -13.76 6.81 7.40
N LEU A 166 -12.70 7.62 7.46
CA LEU A 166 -11.57 7.57 6.55
C LEU A 166 -10.30 7.57 7.41
N LYS A 167 -9.51 6.50 7.31
CA LYS A 167 -8.28 6.34 8.09
C LYS A 167 -7.08 6.12 7.19
N PHE A 168 -6.14 7.06 7.20
CA PHE A 168 -4.86 6.88 6.51
C PHE A 168 -3.99 5.89 7.27
N TYR A 169 -3.44 4.90 6.56
CA TYR A 169 -2.58 3.87 7.14
C TYR A 169 -1.16 3.88 6.59
N GLN A 170 -0.95 4.41 5.38
CA GLN A 170 0.38 4.47 4.77
C GLN A 170 0.54 5.72 3.92
N HIS A 171 1.65 6.40 4.11
CA HIS A 171 2.08 7.53 3.28
C HIS A 171 3.60 7.73 3.42
N GLY A 172 4.25 8.26 2.38
CA GLY A 172 5.66 8.68 2.39
C GLY A 172 5.82 10.20 2.51
N GLU A 173 4.83 10.89 3.09
CA GLU A 173 4.87 12.34 3.26
C GLU A 173 5.85 12.76 4.36
N THR A 174 6.53 13.89 4.15
CA THR A 174 7.44 14.45 5.14
C THR A 174 6.70 14.94 6.38
N PRO A 175 7.11 14.53 7.60
CA PRO A 175 6.51 15.03 8.84
C PRO A 175 6.52 16.56 8.92
N GLY A 176 5.36 17.15 9.21
CA GLY A 176 5.20 18.60 9.35
C GLY A 176 4.90 19.36 8.05
N VAL A 177 5.11 18.78 6.88
CA VAL A 177 4.78 19.39 5.58
C VAL A 177 3.54 18.75 4.97
N GLY A 178 3.59 17.47 4.64
CA GLY A 178 2.47 16.69 4.05
C GLY A 178 1.75 15.78 5.03
N ALA A 179 2.41 15.39 6.13
CA ALA A 179 1.87 14.45 7.12
C ALA A 179 1.00 15.12 8.20
N ARG A 180 0.27 16.19 7.88
CA ARG A 180 -0.63 16.87 8.83
C ARG A 180 -1.88 16.07 9.18
N ASP A 181 -2.26 15.12 8.34
CA ASP A 181 -3.55 14.43 8.38
C ASP A 181 -3.55 13.14 9.23
N ARG A 182 -2.58 12.98 10.14
CA ARG A 182 -2.58 11.85 11.09
C ARG A 182 -3.73 11.89 12.11
N LYS A 183 -4.45 13.00 12.20
CA LYS A 183 -5.68 13.07 12.98
C LYS A 183 -6.81 12.54 12.11
N SER A 184 -7.24 11.32 12.38
CA SER A 184 -8.46 10.75 11.85
C SER A 184 -9.60 11.75 12.01
N VAL A 185 -10.18 12.17 10.91
CA VAL A 185 -11.47 12.84 10.90
C VAL A 185 -12.49 11.75 11.23
N VAL A 186 -13.02 11.79 12.44
CA VAL A 186 -14.18 11.01 12.88
C VAL A 186 -15.38 11.93 12.79
#